data_e0491ed0228acdb34399e3698a8dd684
#
_entry.id   e0491ed0228acdb34399e3698a8dd684
#
_cell.length_a   1.000
_cell.length_b   1.000
_cell.length_c   1.000
_cell.angle_alpha   90.00
_cell.angle_beta   90.00
_cell.angle_gamma   90.00
#
_symmetry.space_group_name_H-M   'P 1'
#
loop_
_entity.id
_entity.type
_entity.pdbx_description
1 polymer ?
#
loop_
_entity_poly.entity_id
_entity_poly.type
_entity_poly.pdbx_seq_one_letter_code
_entity_poly.pdbx_strand_id
1 'polypeptide(L)'
;MRIKKLTAYVLCLIMATCLSACAGVVEPTSDPSTTVDTAEHFNVAVFYFDYADAYISAVRTALNKDLTDSGIPYTEYDAASNQATQNSQIDNALAHGASMLLVNIVSSGSTDIADSICLKAYVAHVPVVFFNRSVEAEGDEGVILDFYSNVAFVGTDPAEAGHLQGQMIGHYLIENYDRCDLNGDGVISYASFKGEAKNAEAIYRTLYSAEDTNHILRANGKPALSYFNPSSVDEFQLDLTGKWSMDAVRDYMMTNLAQYNETSENMIELVICNSDTMAEGAIRALQAFGYNTGDETATTIPVFGVDASPAGRQLISEGKMAGTVVQDAPGMAHCISLLTSNISEGKDLLDGTEDYARDTKNNLEHKLYIPYSVYEPES
;
A
#
# COMPACT_ATOMS: atom_id res chain seq x y z
N MET A 1 20.58 2.17 -61.81
CA MET A 1 20.15 1.43 -63.03
C MET A 1 18.69 1.04 -62.82
N ARG A 2 17.82 1.76 -63.50
CA ARG A 2 16.54 1.40 -64.18
C ARG A 2 15.57 0.47 -63.40
N ILE A 3 14.44 0.99 -62.88
CA ILE A 3 13.12 1.20 -63.57
C ILE A 3 12.41 -0.13 -63.86
N LYS A 4 11.23 -0.35 -63.26
CA LYS A 4 9.95 -0.27 -63.96
C LYS A 4 8.76 -0.45 -63.03
N LYS A 5 7.82 0.43 -63.23
CA LYS A 5 6.38 0.43 -62.81
C LYS A 5 5.65 -0.70 -63.47
N LEU A 6 4.56 -1.19 -62.83
CA LEU A 6 3.36 -1.52 -63.61
C LEU A 6 2.11 -1.39 -62.76
N THR A 7 1.26 -0.54 -63.23
CA THR A 7 -0.13 -0.25 -62.89
C THR A 7 -1.05 -1.28 -63.55
N ALA A 8 -2.12 -1.69 -62.87
CA ALA A 8 -3.28 -2.22 -63.59
C ALA A 8 -4.56 -1.90 -62.84
N TYR A 9 -5.42 -1.10 -63.44
CA TYR A 9 -6.82 -0.85 -63.24
C TYR A 9 -7.63 -2.06 -63.65
N VAL A 10 -8.71 -2.40 -62.90
CA VAL A 10 -9.90 -2.98 -63.53
C VAL A 10 -11.16 -2.41 -62.85
N LEU A 11 -11.94 -1.82 -63.67
CA LEU A 11 -13.21 -1.15 -63.55
C LEU A 11 -14.35 -2.17 -63.89
N CYS A 12 -15.57 -1.86 -63.50
CA CYS A 12 -16.84 -2.35 -64.04
C CYS A 12 -17.66 -3.21 -63.08
N LEU A 13 -18.95 -3.13 -62.99
CA LEU A 13 -20.02 -2.36 -63.64
C LEU A 13 -21.31 -2.64 -62.88
N ILE A 14 -22.19 -1.70 -62.89
CA ILE A 14 -23.56 -1.58 -62.41
C ILE A 14 -24.48 -2.66 -63.02
N MET A 15 -25.42 -3.17 -62.18
CA MET A 15 -26.76 -3.49 -62.71
C MET A 15 -27.87 -3.19 -61.69
N ALA A 16 -28.65 -2.19 -62.03
CA ALA A 16 -29.90 -1.84 -61.42
C ALA A 16 -31.01 -2.72 -62.02
N THR A 17 -31.89 -3.26 -61.17
CA THR A 17 -33.22 -3.67 -61.62
C THR A 17 -34.25 -3.13 -60.63
N CYS A 18 -35.08 -2.23 -61.15
CA CYS A 18 -36.32 -1.77 -60.54
C CYS A 18 -37.39 -2.82 -60.62
N LEU A 19 -38.12 -3.00 -59.52
CA LEU A 19 -39.52 -3.52 -59.61
C LEU A 19 -40.36 -2.80 -58.55
N SER A 20 -41.28 -2.00 -59.02
CA SER A 20 -42.34 -1.33 -58.28
C SER A 20 -43.44 -2.31 -57.89
N ALA A 21 -43.94 -2.21 -56.66
CA ALA A 21 -45.31 -2.57 -56.32
C ALA A 21 -45.76 -1.96 -54.98
N CYS A 22 -46.81 -1.17 -55.11
CA CYS A 22 -47.91 -0.88 -54.18
C CYS A 22 -47.69 -0.29 -52.83
N ALA A 23 -48.20 0.93 -52.72
CA ALA A 23 -48.46 1.71 -51.53
C ALA A 23 -49.44 1.01 -50.58
N GLY A 24 -49.05 0.94 -49.32
CA GLY A 24 -49.90 0.85 -48.15
C GLY A 24 -49.47 1.94 -47.19
N VAL A 25 -50.32 2.95 -47.03
CA VAL A 25 -50.12 3.99 -45.99
C VAL A 25 -50.38 3.32 -44.65
N VAL A 26 -49.34 3.11 -43.87
CA VAL A 26 -49.43 2.80 -42.44
C VAL A 26 -49.05 4.08 -41.71
N GLU A 27 -49.97 4.63 -40.92
CA GLU A 27 -49.72 5.72 -39.99
C GLU A 27 -48.60 5.32 -39.01
N PRO A 28 -47.70 6.23 -38.64
CA PRO A 28 -46.69 5.93 -37.61
C PRO A 28 -47.39 5.84 -36.26
N THR A 29 -47.57 4.62 -35.77
CA THR A 29 -47.80 4.39 -34.36
C THR A 29 -46.56 4.89 -33.63
N SER A 30 -46.78 5.85 -32.72
CA SER A 30 -45.77 6.29 -31.77
C SER A 30 -45.18 5.08 -31.05
N ASP A 31 -43.94 4.74 -31.40
CA ASP A 31 -43.14 3.80 -30.63
C ASP A 31 -43.11 4.31 -29.18
N PRO A 32 -43.36 3.46 -28.18
CA PRO A 32 -43.06 3.79 -26.84
C PRO A 32 -41.56 4.05 -26.77
N SER A 33 -41.17 5.27 -26.28
CA SER A 33 -39.81 5.59 -25.97
C SER A 33 -39.20 4.41 -25.19
N THR A 34 -38.39 3.62 -25.85
CA THR A 34 -37.39 2.81 -25.15
C THR A 34 -36.52 3.80 -24.43
N THR A 35 -36.88 4.08 -23.17
CA THR A 35 -35.91 4.51 -22.18
C THR A 35 -34.88 3.39 -22.15
N VAL A 36 -33.78 3.60 -22.86
CA VAL A 36 -32.60 2.77 -22.66
C VAL A 36 -32.31 2.97 -21.17
N ASP A 37 -32.52 1.91 -20.40
CA ASP A 37 -32.21 1.85 -18.99
C ASP A 37 -30.69 1.93 -18.91
N THR A 38 -30.16 3.15 -18.78
CA THR A 38 -28.75 3.43 -18.60
C THR A 38 -28.28 3.08 -17.18
N ALA A 39 -29.07 2.34 -16.43
CA ALA A 39 -28.62 1.58 -15.27
C ALA A 39 -27.82 0.33 -15.71
N GLU A 40 -27.20 0.34 -16.89
CA GLU A 40 -26.30 -0.72 -17.35
C GLU A 40 -25.03 -0.72 -16.50
N HIS A 41 -25.12 -1.50 -15.42
CA HIS A 41 -24.02 -2.22 -14.81
C HIS A 41 -22.76 -1.40 -14.49
N PHE A 42 -22.91 -0.42 -13.57
CA PHE A 42 -21.73 0.11 -12.90
C PHE A 42 -20.95 -1.08 -12.30
N ASN A 43 -19.71 -1.29 -12.73
CA ASN A 43 -18.86 -2.40 -12.31
C ASN A 43 -17.45 -1.89 -12.00
N VAL A 44 -16.99 -2.16 -10.80
CA VAL A 44 -15.69 -1.74 -10.31
C VAL A 44 -14.65 -2.84 -10.52
N ALA A 45 -13.49 -2.50 -11.05
CA ALA A 45 -12.34 -3.39 -11.12
C ALA A 45 -11.33 -3.02 -10.04
N VAL A 46 -11.04 -3.95 -9.13
CA VAL A 46 -10.15 -3.75 -7.99
C VAL A 46 -8.88 -4.56 -8.19
N PHE A 47 -7.73 -3.88 -8.20
CA PHE A 47 -6.43 -4.50 -8.45
C PHE A 47 -5.56 -4.40 -7.20
N TYR A 48 -5.11 -5.54 -6.70
CA TYR A 48 -4.20 -5.63 -5.56
C TYR A 48 -2.80 -6.02 -6.03
N PHE A 49 -1.77 -5.47 -5.38
CA PHE A 49 -0.40 -5.81 -5.74
C PHE A 49 -0.05 -7.26 -5.39
N ASP A 50 -0.53 -7.74 -4.24
CA ASP A 50 -0.35 -9.13 -3.79
C ASP A 50 -1.41 -9.48 -2.71
N TYR A 51 -2.17 -10.54 -2.91
CA TYR A 51 -3.16 -11.02 -1.93
C TYR A 51 -2.52 -11.61 -0.66
N ALA A 52 -1.25 -12.00 -0.72
CA ALA A 52 -0.54 -12.57 0.41
C ALA A 52 -0.06 -11.52 1.42
N ASP A 53 -0.09 -10.23 1.07
CA ASP A 53 0.22 -9.16 2.00
C ASP A 53 -0.85 -9.04 3.09
N ALA A 54 -0.42 -9.04 4.35
CA ALA A 54 -1.35 -9.10 5.49
C ALA A 54 -2.19 -7.81 5.63
N TYR A 55 -1.57 -6.63 5.44
CA TYR A 55 -2.28 -5.36 5.52
C TYR A 55 -3.27 -5.21 4.35
N ILE A 56 -2.84 -5.50 3.13
CA ILE A 56 -3.72 -5.46 1.95
C ILE A 56 -4.84 -6.48 2.04
N SER A 57 -4.62 -7.64 2.63
CA SER A 57 -5.69 -8.62 2.93
C SER A 57 -6.75 -8.04 3.88
N ALA A 58 -6.35 -7.24 4.87
CA ALA A 58 -7.27 -6.55 5.76
C ALA A 58 -8.06 -5.45 5.04
N VAL A 59 -7.40 -4.61 4.22
CA VAL A 59 -8.06 -3.59 3.37
C VAL A 59 -9.06 -4.26 2.42
N ARG A 60 -8.65 -5.34 1.76
CA ARG A 60 -9.49 -6.12 0.84
C ARG A 60 -10.74 -6.63 1.54
N THR A 61 -10.61 -7.20 2.73
CA THR A 61 -11.73 -7.73 3.50
C THR A 61 -12.73 -6.64 3.85
N ALA A 62 -12.25 -5.47 4.29
CA ALA A 62 -13.09 -4.34 4.65
C ALA A 62 -13.76 -3.72 3.40
N LEU A 63 -13.00 -3.52 2.31
CA LEU A 63 -13.51 -2.96 1.06
C LEU A 63 -14.59 -3.85 0.43
N ASN A 64 -14.37 -5.16 0.42
CA ASN A 64 -15.36 -6.13 -0.09
C ASN A 64 -16.66 -6.06 0.70
N LYS A 65 -16.57 -5.90 2.02
CA LYS A 65 -17.74 -5.68 2.87
C LYS A 65 -18.48 -4.39 2.49
N ASP A 66 -17.75 -3.27 2.42
CA ASP A 66 -18.34 -1.95 2.16
C ASP A 66 -18.98 -1.87 0.77
N LEU A 67 -18.33 -2.39 -0.27
CA LEU A 67 -18.89 -2.45 -1.64
C LEU A 67 -20.12 -3.37 -1.71
N THR A 68 -20.09 -4.51 -1.02
CA THR A 68 -21.22 -5.45 -0.95
C THR A 68 -22.41 -4.82 -0.23
N ASP A 69 -22.17 -4.19 0.92
CA ASP A 69 -23.22 -3.50 1.70
C ASP A 69 -23.85 -2.34 0.93
N SER A 70 -23.06 -1.67 0.08
CA SER A 70 -23.53 -0.61 -0.82
C SER A 70 -24.19 -1.14 -2.11
N GLY A 71 -24.20 -2.46 -2.34
CA GLY A 71 -24.76 -3.07 -3.54
C GLY A 71 -23.99 -2.77 -4.83
N ILE A 72 -22.70 -2.39 -4.72
CA ILE A 72 -21.85 -2.07 -5.85
C ILE A 72 -21.17 -3.33 -6.36
N PRO A 73 -21.41 -3.74 -7.63
CA PRO A 73 -20.73 -4.89 -8.23
C PRO A 73 -19.24 -4.60 -8.44
N TYR A 74 -18.41 -5.59 -8.15
CA TYR A 74 -16.97 -5.47 -8.34
C TYR A 74 -16.32 -6.78 -8.78
N THR A 75 -15.15 -6.67 -9.39
CA THR A 75 -14.29 -7.79 -9.77
C THR A 75 -12.89 -7.55 -9.25
N GLU A 76 -12.31 -8.52 -8.57
CA GLU A 76 -10.99 -8.42 -7.96
C GLU A 76 -9.92 -9.12 -8.79
N TYR A 77 -8.71 -8.56 -8.75
CA TYR A 77 -7.53 -9.07 -9.46
C TYR A 77 -6.32 -9.07 -8.52
N ASP A 78 -5.61 -10.20 -8.48
CA ASP A 78 -4.32 -10.34 -7.81
C ASP A 78 -3.19 -10.23 -8.85
N ALA A 79 -2.30 -9.28 -8.67
CA ALA A 79 -1.12 -9.15 -9.51
C ALA A 79 0.02 -10.09 -9.09
N ALA A 80 -0.06 -10.70 -7.91
CA ALA A 80 0.97 -11.57 -7.34
C ALA A 80 2.36 -10.94 -7.38
N SER A 81 2.48 -9.66 -6.99
CA SER A 81 3.70 -8.85 -7.04
C SER A 81 4.30 -8.66 -8.45
N ASN A 82 3.51 -8.78 -9.51
CA ASN A 82 3.99 -8.65 -10.89
C ASN A 82 3.29 -7.51 -11.63
N GLN A 83 4.02 -6.42 -11.91
CA GLN A 83 3.47 -5.25 -12.59
C GLN A 83 2.99 -5.55 -14.03
N ALA A 84 3.63 -6.44 -14.76
CA ALA A 84 3.19 -6.80 -16.11
C ALA A 84 1.85 -7.57 -16.07
N THR A 85 1.64 -8.41 -15.04
CA THR A 85 0.36 -9.06 -14.78
C THR A 85 -0.70 -8.01 -14.49
N GLN A 86 -0.44 -7.06 -13.59
CA GLN A 86 -1.39 -5.99 -13.25
C GLN A 86 -1.77 -5.17 -14.48
N ASN A 87 -0.79 -4.78 -15.31
CA ASN A 87 -1.05 -4.03 -16.54
C ASN A 87 -2.00 -4.79 -17.48
N SER A 88 -1.78 -6.10 -17.66
CA SER A 88 -2.65 -6.95 -18.49
C SER A 88 -4.06 -7.10 -17.91
N GLN A 89 -4.18 -7.18 -16.59
CA GLN A 89 -5.47 -7.22 -15.91
C GLN A 89 -6.25 -5.92 -16.09
N ILE A 90 -5.57 -4.75 -15.99
CA ILE A 90 -6.17 -3.43 -16.22
C ILE A 90 -6.64 -3.29 -17.67
N ASP A 91 -5.81 -3.68 -18.65
CA ASP A 91 -6.18 -3.67 -20.07
C ASP A 91 -7.43 -4.53 -20.32
N ASN A 92 -7.48 -5.70 -19.70
CA ASN A 92 -8.63 -6.60 -19.81
C ASN A 92 -9.89 -6.00 -19.15
N ALA A 93 -9.79 -5.41 -17.98
CA ALA A 93 -10.93 -4.80 -17.29
C ALA A 93 -11.52 -3.63 -18.10
N LEU A 94 -10.66 -2.76 -18.63
CA LEU A 94 -11.09 -1.64 -19.49
C LEU A 94 -11.75 -2.15 -20.78
N ALA A 95 -11.21 -3.19 -21.42
CA ALA A 95 -11.79 -3.79 -22.61
C ALA A 95 -13.16 -4.45 -22.36
N HIS A 96 -13.44 -4.85 -21.12
CA HIS A 96 -14.73 -5.42 -20.70
C HIS A 96 -15.67 -4.40 -20.04
N GLY A 97 -15.38 -3.10 -20.15
CA GLY A 97 -16.27 -2.03 -19.73
C GLY A 97 -16.30 -1.78 -18.24
N ALA A 98 -15.17 -1.93 -17.55
CA ALA A 98 -15.06 -1.45 -16.15
C ALA A 98 -15.45 0.02 -16.06
N SER A 99 -16.29 0.36 -15.08
CA SER A 99 -16.80 1.72 -14.87
C SER A 99 -15.88 2.55 -13.96
N MET A 100 -15.04 1.89 -13.16
CA MET A 100 -14.08 2.50 -12.26
C MET A 100 -12.93 1.52 -11.98
N LEU A 101 -11.72 2.04 -11.80
CA LEU A 101 -10.55 1.26 -11.39
C LEU A 101 -10.13 1.68 -9.97
N LEU A 102 -9.99 0.69 -9.08
CA LEU A 102 -9.35 0.84 -7.77
C LEU A 102 -8.01 0.11 -7.84
N VAL A 103 -6.89 0.82 -7.69
CA VAL A 103 -5.57 0.29 -8.03
C VAL A 103 -4.59 0.40 -6.85
N ASN A 104 -4.26 -0.74 -6.26
CA ASN A 104 -3.11 -0.87 -5.39
C ASN A 104 -1.91 -1.29 -6.27
N ILE A 105 -1.13 -0.30 -6.69
CA ILE A 105 -0.09 -0.45 -7.72
C ILE A 105 1.05 -1.37 -7.27
N VAL A 106 1.56 -2.25 -8.15
CA VAL A 106 2.70 -3.13 -7.83
C VAL A 106 3.99 -2.33 -7.69
N SER A 107 4.30 -1.50 -8.67
CA SER A 107 5.53 -0.68 -8.68
C SER A 107 5.30 0.63 -7.93
N SER A 108 5.41 0.60 -6.60
CA SER A 108 5.27 1.79 -5.77
C SER A 108 6.30 2.86 -6.14
N GLY A 109 5.86 4.13 -6.16
CA GLY A 109 6.71 5.27 -6.51
C GLY A 109 7.17 5.27 -7.97
N SER A 110 6.36 4.73 -8.89
CA SER A 110 6.68 4.70 -10.33
C SER A 110 5.72 5.58 -11.10
N THR A 111 6.08 6.86 -11.28
CA THR A 111 5.30 7.87 -12.01
C THR A 111 4.95 7.40 -13.43
N ASP A 112 5.90 6.80 -14.16
CA ASP A 112 5.67 6.30 -15.53
C ASP A 112 4.60 5.19 -15.58
N ILE A 113 4.58 4.29 -14.60
CA ILE A 113 3.58 3.21 -14.55
C ILE A 113 2.20 3.80 -14.22
N ALA A 114 2.13 4.70 -13.25
CA ALA A 114 0.89 5.37 -12.89
C ALA A 114 0.33 6.19 -14.06
N ASP A 115 1.19 6.96 -14.77
CA ASP A 115 0.80 7.71 -15.96
C ASP A 115 0.23 6.79 -17.06
N SER A 116 0.90 5.66 -17.32
CA SER A 116 0.41 4.67 -18.29
C SER A 116 -0.99 4.13 -17.94
N ILE A 117 -1.27 3.88 -16.65
CA ILE A 117 -2.58 3.44 -16.18
C ILE A 117 -3.61 4.56 -16.36
N CYS A 118 -3.28 5.77 -15.90
CA CYS A 118 -4.16 6.95 -15.99
C CYS A 118 -4.50 7.30 -17.44
N LEU A 119 -3.52 7.26 -18.36
CA LEU A 119 -3.75 7.54 -19.76
C LEU A 119 -4.75 6.55 -20.40
N LYS A 120 -4.62 5.25 -20.11
CA LYS A 120 -5.57 4.23 -20.60
C LYS A 120 -6.97 4.46 -20.05
N ALA A 121 -7.09 4.72 -18.76
CA ALA A 121 -8.35 5.01 -18.10
C ALA A 121 -8.98 6.33 -18.62
N TYR A 122 -8.17 7.35 -18.84
CA TYR A 122 -8.62 8.63 -19.41
C TYR A 122 -9.22 8.47 -20.80
N VAL A 123 -8.56 7.70 -21.68
CA VAL A 123 -9.07 7.39 -23.03
C VAL A 123 -10.39 6.62 -22.96
N ALA A 124 -10.56 5.77 -21.97
CA ALA A 124 -11.78 5.00 -21.73
C ALA A 124 -12.87 5.80 -20.95
N HIS A 125 -12.57 7.04 -20.51
CA HIS A 125 -13.41 7.85 -19.62
C HIS A 125 -13.74 7.17 -18.28
N VAL A 126 -12.80 6.39 -17.72
CA VAL A 126 -12.95 5.63 -16.50
C VAL A 126 -12.15 6.33 -15.38
N PRO A 127 -12.76 6.66 -14.22
CA PRO A 127 -12.05 7.21 -13.08
C PRO A 127 -11.15 6.15 -12.41
N VAL A 128 -10.07 6.64 -11.77
CA VAL A 128 -9.09 5.81 -11.08
C VAL A 128 -8.92 6.27 -9.65
N VAL A 129 -9.00 5.36 -8.71
CA VAL A 129 -8.54 5.59 -7.34
C VAL A 129 -7.36 4.67 -7.07
N PHE A 130 -6.20 5.27 -6.92
CA PHE A 130 -5.05 4.56 -6.38
C PHE A 130 -5.15 4.47 -4.86
N PHE A 131 -4.61 3.42 -4.27
CA PHE A 131 -4.63 3.31 -2.82
C PHE A 131 -3.39 2.64 -2.23
N ASN A 132 -3.05 3.03 -1.00
CA ASN A 132 -1.97 2.53 -0.15
C ASN A 132 -0.56 2.79 -0.71
N ARG A 133 -0.24 2.35 -1.89
CA ARG A 133 1.12 2.40 -2.47
C ARG A 133 1.30 3.64 -3.34
N SER A 134 2.32 4.47 -3.04
CA SER A 134 2.60 5.71 -3.77
C SER A 134 2.64 5.50 -5.27
N VAL A 135 2.03 6.42 -6.01
CA VAL A 135 1.98 6.40 -7.48
C VAL A 135 3.05 7.27 -8.13
N GLU A 136 3.58 8.23 -7.37
CA GLU A 136 4.59 9.19 -7.82
C GLU A 136 5.92 8.92 -7.11
N ALA A 137 7.02 9.12 -7.82
CA ALA A 137 8.36 9.09 -7.23
C ALA A 137 8.58 10.35 -6.37
N GLU A 138 9.55 10.28 -5.46
CA GLU A 138 9.98 11.45 -4.71
C GLU A 138 10.47 12.55 -5.67
N GLY A 139 9.90 13.74 -5.54
CA GLY A 139 10.16 14.89 -6.42
C GLY A 139 9.24 15.00 -7.64
N ASP A 140 8.36 14.03 -7.86
CA ASP A 140 7.35 14.03 -8.91
C ASP A 140 5.94 14.30 -8.37
N GLU A 141 5.81 14.78 -7.12
CA GLU A 141 4.51 14.98 -6.47
C GLU A 141 3.61 15.93 -7.28
N GLY A 142 2.40 15.46 -7.60
CA GLY A 142 1.41 16.17 -8.41
C GLY A 142 1.49 15.91 -9.92
N VAL A 143 2.53 15.24 -10.42
CA VAL A 143 2.64 14.93 -11.86
C VAL A 143 1.44 14.10 -12.34
N ILE A 144 0.90 13.23 -11.51
CA ILE A 144 -0.26 12.40 -11.80
C ILE A 144 -1.54 13.01 -11.20
N LEU A 145 -1.51 13.31 -9.91
CA LEU A 145 -2.71 13.67 -9.16
C LEU A 145 -3.25 15.07 -9.47
N ASP A 146 -2.41 15.99 -9.94
CA ASP A 146 -2.86 17.33 -10.42
C ASP A 146 -3.18 17.33 -11.92
N PHE A 147 -2.63 16.36 -12.69
CA PHE A 147 -2.81 16.35 -14.14
C PHE A 147 -4.15 15.71 -14.55
N TYR A 148 -4.55 14.61 -13.87
CA TYR A 148 -5.77 13.87 -14.21
C TYR A 148 -6.89 14.22 -13.23
N SER A 149 -7.90 14.95 -13.66
CA SER A 149 -9.02 15.40 -12.82
C SER A 149 -9.95 14.30 -12.30
N ASN A 150 -9.91 13.11 -12.91
CA ASN A 150 -10.69 11.95 -12.52
C ASN A 150 -9.85 10.87 -11.81
N VAL A 151 -8.73 11.26 -11.22
CA VAL A 151 -7.81 10.39 -10.49
C VAL A 151 -7.69 10.89 -9.05
N ALA A 152 -7.73 9.97 -8.09
CA ALA A 152 -7.47 10.25 -6.69
C ALA A 152 -6.54 9.18 -6.08
N PHE A 153 -5.96 9.52 -4.93
CA PHE A 153 -5.17 8.61 -4.12
C PHE A 153 -5.73 8.58 -2.70
N VAL A 154 -5.91 7.37 -2.15
CA VAL A 154 -6.27 7.13 -0.75
C VAL A 154 -5.13 6.36 -0.10
N GLY A 155 -4.46 6.98 0.86
CA GLY A 155 -3.31 6.37 1.52
C GLY A 155 -3.07 6.97 2.88
N THR A 156 -1.82 7.04 3.27
CA THR A 156 -1.35 7.55 4.55
C THR A 156 -0.27 8.60 4.31
N ASP A 157 0.02 9.45 5.29
CA ASP A 157 1.29 10.20 5.29
C ASP A 157 2.42 9.23 5.64
N PRO A 158 3.32 8.91 4.71
CA PRO A 158 4.37 7.90 4.96
C PRO A 158 5.30 8.25 6.12
N ALA A 159 5.46 9.54 6.43
CA ALA A 159 6.31 10.00 7.53
C ALA A 159 5.69 9.75 8.90
N GLU A 160 4.37 9.85 9.02
CA GLU A 160 3.64 9.78 10.28
C GLU A 160 3.88 8.47 11.04
N ALA A 161 3.85 7.33 10.34
CA ALA A 161 4.11 6.02 10.97
C ALA A 161 5.52 5.94 11.56
N GLY A 162 6.53 6.46 10.84
CA GLY A 162 7.91 6.51 11.32
C GLY A 162 8.05 7.38 12.57
N HIS A 163 7.45 8.56 12.57
CA HIS A 163 7.44 9.46 13.74
C HIS A 163 6.73 8.82 14.93
N LEU A 164 5.55 8.25 14.76
CA LEU A 164 4.83 7.57 15.84
C LEU A 164 5.63 6.38 16.40
N GLN A 165 6.21 5.56 15.53
CA GLN A 165 7.04 4.43 15.94
C GLN A 165 8.27 4.90 16.71
N GLY A 166 8.97 5.93 16.23
CA GLY A 166 10.15 6.47 16.90
C GLY A 166 9.84 7.08 18.27
N GLN A 167 8.72 7.80 18.37
CA GLN A 167 8.25 8.33 19.66
C GLN A 167 7.89 7.21 20.63
N MET A 168 7.17 6.19 20.19
CA MET A 168 6.81 5.03 21.00
C MET A 168 8.05 4.29 21.50
N ILE A 169 9.03 4.03 20.63
CA ILE A 169 10.30 3.39 20.98
C ILE A 169 11.06 4.26 21.99
N GLY A 170 11.21 5.56 21.72
CA GLY A 170 11.93 6.48 22.58
C GLY A 170 11.35 6.53 24.00
N HIS A 171 10.04 6.66 24.14
CA HIS A 171 9.37 6.65 25.45
C HIS A 171 9.53 5.30 26.16
N TYR A 172 9.32 4.20 25.44
CA TYR A 172 9.54 2.85 26.00
C TYR A 172 10.96 2.67 26.55
N LEU A 173 11.97 3.11 25.80
CA LEU A 173 13.35 2.97 26.20
C LEU A 173 13.69 3.85 27.42
N ILE A 174 13.15 5.09 27.51
CA ILE A 174 13.37 5.94 28.69
C ILE A 174 12.84 5.28 29.96
N GLU A 175 11.68 4.65 29.88
CA GLU A 175 11.06 3.95 31.02
C GLU A 175 11.77 2.64 31.40
N ASN A 176 12.43 2.00 30.43
CA ASN A 176 12.97 0.65 30.56
C ASN A 176 14.49 0.55 30.26
N TYR A 177 15.22 1.66 30.23
CA TYR A 177 16.58 1.72 29.69
C TYR A 177 17.51 0.65 30.28
N ASP A 178 17.58 0.56 31.61
CA ASP A 178 18.46 -0.38 32.31
C ASP A 178 18.05 -1.85 32.13
N ARG A 179 16.83 -2.11 31.70
CA ARG A 179 16.35 -3.46 31.33
C ARG A 179 16.64 -3.80 29.87
N CYS A 180 16.75 -2.79 29.02
CA CYS A 180 17.03 -2.94 27.60
C CYS A 180 18.53 -2.97 27.31
N ASP A 181 19.36 -2.31 28.13
CA ASP A 181 20.83 -2.40 28.09
C ASP A 181 21.27 -3.74 28.68
N LEU A 182 21.21 -4.80 27.87
CA LEU A 182 21.38 -6.18 28.29
C LEU A 182 22.85 -6.54 28.51
N ASN A 183 23.76 -5.89 27.78
CA ASN A 183 25.19 -6.10 27.91
C ASN A 183 25.84 -5.13 28.93
N GLY A 184 25.11 -4.08 29.38
CA GLY A 184 25.52 -3.13 30.41
C GLY A 184 26.58 -2.13 29.95
N ASP A 185 26.68 -1.85 28.63
CA ASP A 185 27.67 -0.91 28.10
C ASP A 185 27.13 0.53 28.05
N GLY A 186 25.86 0.74 28.37
CA GLY A 186 25.17 2.03 28.43
C GLY A 186 24.66 2.53 27.09
N VAL A 187 24.68 1.72 26.04
CA VAL A 187 24.21 2.05 24.69
C VAL A 187 23.26 0.96 24.22
N ILE A 188 22.09 1.32 23.70
CA ILE A 188 21.16 0.34 23.12
C ILE A 188 21.55 0.05 21.68
N SER A 189 21.93 -1.19 21.40
CA SER A 189 22.22 -1.69 20.06
C SER A 189 20.95 -2.18 19.38
N TYR A 190 20.70 -1.77 18.10
CA TYR A 190 19.48 -2.10 17.41
C TYR A 190 19.71 -2.78 16.06
N ALA A 191 18.73 -3.62 15.66
CA ALA A 191 18.55 -4.11 14.29
C ALA A 191 17.31 -3.46 13.68
N SER A 192 17.38 -3.07 12.40
CA SER A 192 16.28 -2.47 11.66
C SER A 192 16.03 -3.23 10.36
N PHE A 193 14.74 -3.42 10.02
CA PHE A 193 14.32 -4.17 8.84
C PHE A 193 13.40 -3.35 7.95
N LYS A 194 13.85 -3.14 6.69
CA LYS A 194 13.17 -2.36 5.68
C LYS A 194 12.45 -3.26 4.68
N GLY A 195 11.16 -3.00 4.44
CA GLY A 195 10.31 -3.87 3.61
C GLY A 195 10.58 -3.79 2.12
N GLU A 196 10.81 -2.59 1.58
CA GLU A 196 10.98 -2.37 0.14
C GLU A 196 11.88 -1.16 -0.14
N ALA A 197 12.74 -1.26 -1.15
CA ALA A 197 13.81 -0.28 -1.38
C ALA A 197 13.30 1.13 -1.69
N LYS A 198 12.28 1.24 -2.56
CA LYS A 198 11.76 2.51 -3.11
C LYS A 198 10.36 2.89 -2.59
N ASN A 199 9.79 2.10 -1.73
CA ASN A 199 8.48 2.37 -1.15
C ASN A 199 8.61 3.51 -0.11
N ALA A 200 7.79 4.55 -0.23
CA ALA A 200 7.84 5.71 0.66
C ALA A 200 7.59 5.33 2.13
N GLU A 201 6.63 4.44 2.40
CA GLU A 201 6.37 3.92 3.74
C GLU A 201 7.62 3.26 4.34
N ALA A 202 8.28 2.38 3.56
CA ALA A 202 9.49 1.72 4.03
C ALA A 202 10.66 2.70 4.26
N ILE A 203 10.79 3.71 3.42
CA ILE A 203 11.84 4.74 3.56
C ILE A 203 11.63 5.53 4.85
N TYR A 204 10.45 6.11 5.05
CA TYR A 204 10.20 7.01 6.16
C TYR A 204 10.00 6.28 7.50
N ARG A 205 9.41 5.07 7.51
CA ARG A 205 9.37 4.21 8.71
C ARG A 205 10.79 3.86 9.19
N THR A 206 11.70 3.53 8.27
CA THR A 206 13.10 3.23 8.62
C THR A 206 13.84 4.46 9.13
N LEU A 207 13.64 5.62 8.50
CA LEU A 207 14.34 6.87 8.85
C LEU A 207 13.87 7.41 10.21
N TYR A 208 12.58 7.71 10.32
CA TYR A 208 12.06 8.45 11.47
C TYR A 208 11.93 7.61 12.74
N SER A 209 11.76 6.28 12.63
CA SER A 209 11.78 5.43 13.83
C SER A 209 13.09 5.51 14.59
N ALA A 210 14.24 5.56 13.91
CA ALA A 210 15.53 5.73 14.54
C ALA A 210 15.82 7.20 14.93
N GLU A 211 15.48 8.14 14.05
CA GLU A 211 15.74 9.59 14.27
C GLU A 211 14.99 10.12 15.49
N ASP A 212 13.68 9.89 15.60
CA ASP A 212 12.86 10.37 16.71
C ASP A 212 13.21 9.66 18.02
N THR A 213 13.50 8.35 17.97
CA THR A 213 14.04 7.63 19.13
C THR A 213 15.33 8.30 19.62
N ASN A 214 16.26 8.57 18.73
CA ASN A 214 17.53 9.22 19.06
C ASN A 214 17.33 10.64 19.61
N HIS A 215 16.35 11.38 19.10
CA HIS A 215 15.99 12.70 19.61
C HIS A 215 15.52 12.60 21.07
N ILE A 216 14.62 11.67 21.39
CA ILE A 216 14.12 11.46 22.76
C ILE A 216 15.20 10.99 23.70
N LEU A 217 16.04 10.03 23.30
CA LEU A 217 17.15 9.54 24.11
C LEU A 217 18.11 10.68 24.49
N ARG A 218 18.53 11.46 23.51
CA ARG A 218 19.44 12.61 23.75
C ARG A 218 18.82 13.67 24.66
N ALA A 219 17.52 13.97 24.47
CA ALA A 219 16.80 14.93 25.32
C ALA A 219 16.75 14.48 26.79
N ASN A 220 16.85 13.17 27.05
CA ASN A 220 16.87 12.58 28.39
C ASN A 220 18.28 12.19 28.87
N GLY A 221 19.34 12.67 28.22
CA GLY A 221 20.73 12.44 28.63
C GLY A 221 21.25 11.01 28.39
N LYS A 222 20.56 10.25 27.53
CA LYS A 222 20.97 8.90 27.10
C LYS A 222 21.72 8.97 25.75
N PRO A 223 22.67 8.05 25.49
CA PRO A 223 23.29 7.90 24.17
C PRO A 223 22.26 7.63 23.08
N ALA A 224 22.62 7.99 21.87
CA ALA A 224 21.84 7.55 20.68
C ALA A 224 21.95 6.04 20.51
N LEU A 225 20.96 5.46 19.81
CA LEU A 225 21.01 4.06 19.36
C LEU A 225 22.30 3.79 18.57
N SER A 226 22.83 2.59 18.68
CA SER A 226 23.94 2.10 17.86
C SER A 226 23.45 0.95 16.97
N TYR A 227 23.73 1.00 15.67
CA TYR A 227 23.39 -0.13 14.82
C TYR A 227 24.27 -1.33 15.19
N PHE A 228 23.66 -2.52 15.34
CA PHE A 228 24.32 -3.72 15.86
C PHE A 228 25.59 -4.11 15.08
N ASN A 229 25.63 -3.84 13.79
CA ASN A 229 26.78 -4.12 12.92
C ASN A 229 27.52 -2.82 12.57
N PRO A 230 28.61 -2.50 13.25
CA PRO A 230 29.35 -1.25 13.04
C PRO A 230 30.05 -1.18 11.67
N SER A 231 30.13 -2.28 10.94
CA SER A 231 30.69 -2.33 9.59
C SER A 231 29.64 -2.11 8.49
N SER A 232 28.36 -2.04 8.83
CA SER A 232 27.30 -1.76 7.87
C SER A 232 27.31 -0.28 7.49
N VAL A 233 27.15 -0.01 6.19
CA VAL A 233 26.97 1.36 5.69
C VAL A 233 25.53 1.81 5.87
N ASP A 234 24.59 0.89 5.67
CA ASP A 234 23.17 1.10 5.89
C ASP A 234 22.80 0.60 7.30
N GLU A 235 22.07 1.42 8.06
CA GLU A 235 21.60 1.04 9.39
C GLU A 235 20.27 0.28 9.32
N PHE A 236 20.12 -0.56 8.31
CA PHE A 236 18.98 -1.47 8.13
C PHE A 236 19.34 -2.68 7.24
N GLN A 237 18.54 -3.73 7.33
CA GLN A 237 18.55 -4.87 6.40
C GLN A 237 17.30 -4.82 5.53
N LEU A 238 17.50 -4.86 4.20
CA LEU A 238 16.41 -4.76 3.22
C LEU A 238 15.85 -6.14 2.90
N ASP A 239 14.52 -6.28 2.89
CA ASP A 239 13.90 -7.41 2.22
C ASP A 239 14.07 -7.30 0.70
N LEU A 240 15.00 -8.08 0.15
CA LEU A 240 15.32 -8.07 -1.27
C LEU A 240 14.19 -8.55 -2.17
N THR A 241 13.17 -9.21 -1.59
CA THR A 241 11.97 -9.63 -2.33
C THR A 241 10.96 -8.50 -2.50
N GLY A 242 11.03 -7.46 -1.67
CA GLY A 242 10.08 -6.35 -1.62
C GLY A 242 8.67 -6.77 -1.17
N LYS A 243 8.55 -7.92 -0.50
CA LYS A 243 7.26 -8.50 -0.06
C LYS A 243 6.97 -8.31 1.43
N TRP A 244 7.80 -7.54 2.14
CA TRP A 244 7.68 -7.34 3.59
C TRP A 244 7.70 -8.65 4.38
N SER A 245 8.61 -9.55 3.95
CA SER A 245 8.60 -10.98 4.24
C SER A 245 9.02 -11.30 5.67
N MET A 246 8.15 -12.04 6.37
CA MET A 246 8.47 -12.71 7.66
C MET A 246 9.71 -13.59 7.55
N ASP A 247 9.78 -14.41 6.51
CA ASP A 247 10.88 -15.36 6.34
C ASP A 247 12.22 -14.67 6.10
N ALA A 248 12.23 -13.56 5.31
CA ALA A 248 13.45 -12.79 5.08
C ALA A 248 14.01 -12.23 6.39
N VAL A 249 13.14 -11.64 7.23
CA VAL A 249 13.58 -11.09 8.53
C VAL A 249 13.99 -12.18 9.49
N ARG A 250 13.25 -13.30 9.56
CA ARG A 250 13.67 -14.45 10.37
C ARG A 250 15.06 -14.92 10.00
N ASP A 251 15.36 -15.09 8.72
CA ASP A 251 16.65 -15.60 8.25
C ASP A 251 17.79 -14.61 8.51
N TYR A 252 17.54 -13.29 8.35
CA TYR A 252 18.47 -12.26 8.78
C TYR A 252 18.74 -12.31 10.28
N MET A 253 17.70 -12.34 11.11
CA MET A 253 17.82 -12.35 12.56
C MET A 253 18.51 -13.64 13.05
N MET A 254 18.22 -14.80 12.46
CA MET A 254 18.94 -16.05 12.78
C MET A 254 20.45 -15.92 12.55
N THR A 255 20.85 -15.26 11.46
CA THR A 255 22.26 -14.99 11.15
C THR A 255 22.86 -13.96 12.12
N ASN A 256 22.13 -12.89 12.40
CA ASN A 256 22.59 -11.82 13.28
C ASN A 256 22.79 -12.32 14.70
N LEU A 257 21.81 -13.03 15.29
CA LEU A 257 21.86 -13.54 16.65
C LEU A 257 22.96 -14.59 16.88
N ALA A 258 23.41 -15.28 15.84
CA ALA A 258 24.56 -16.19 15.95
C ALA A 258 25.88 -15.43 16.25
N GLN A 259 25.97 -14.13 15.95
CA GLN A 259 27.17 -13.31 16.13
C GLN A 259 26.99 -12.20 17.19
N TYR A 260 25.78 -11.64 17.27
CA TYR A 260 25.47 -10.46 18.09
C TYR A 260 24.49 -10.83 19.22
N ASN A 261 24.98 -11.58 20.17
CA ASN A 261 24.26 -12.13 21.33
C ASN A 261 24.93 -11.70 22.65
N GLU A 262 24.48 -12.25 23.78
CA GLU A 262 24.97 -11.94 25.13
C GLU A 262 26.50 -12.06 25.30
N THR A 263 27.20 -12.74 24.42
CA THR A 263 28.65 -12.90 24.47
C THR A 263 29.41 -11.87 23.62
N SER A 264 28.72 -11.01 22.90
CA SER A 264 29.29 -10.00 22.04
C SER A 264 29.07 -8.58 22.58
N GLU A 265 30.05 -7.70 22.34
CA GLU A 265 29.97 -6.29 22.77
C GLU A 265 28.80 -5.54 22.09
N ASN A 266 28.36 -5.96 20.91
CA ASN A 266 27.27 -5.36 20.14
C ASN A 266 26.05 -6.30 20.10
N MET A 267 25.60 -6.74 21.26
CA MET A 267 24.38 -7.53 21.38
C MET A 267 23.17 -6.78 20.81
N ILE A 268 22.31 -7.43 20.02
CA ILE A 268 21.05 -6.81 19.59
C ILE A 268 20.11 -6.70 20.78
N GLU A 269 19.70 -5.48 21.12
CA GLU A 269 18.90 -5.13 22.29
C GLU A 269 17.57 -4.47 21.95
N LEU A 270 17.39 -4.11 20.67
CA LEU A 270 16.17 -3.54 20.12
C LEU A 270 15.98 -4.01 18.67
N VAL A 271 14.75 -4.30 18.28
CA VAL A 271 14.40 -4.64 16.89
C VAL A 271 13.31 -3.70 16.39
N ILE A 272 13.59 -3.03 15.26
CA ILE A 272 12.68 -2.11 14.59
C ILE A 272 12.28 -2.71 13.24
N CYS A 273 10.98 -2.90 13.02
CA CYS A 273 10.45 -3.49 11.79
C CYS A 273 9.48 -2.53 11.10
N ASN A 274 9.51 -2.50 9.78
CA ASN A 274 8.59 -1.68 9.00
C ASN A 274 7.15 -2.22 9.01
N SER A 275 6.91 -3.48 9.41
CA SER A 275 5.59 -4.08 9.57
C SER A 275 5.54 -5.14 10.66
N ASP A 276 4.33 -5.49 11.12
CA ASP A 276 4.12 -6.57 12.08
C ASP A 276 4.49 -7.94 11.53
N THR A 277 4.27 -8.18 10.24
CA THR A 277 4.68 -9.41 9.57
C THR A 277 6.20 -9.61 9.65
N MET A 278 6.96 -8.53 9.47
CA MET A 278 8.42 -8.55 9.64
C MET A 278 8.81 -8.72 11.11
N ALA A 279 8.11 -8.06 12.03
CA ALA A 279 8.31 -8.21 13.48
C ALA A 279 8.06 -9.63 13.94
N GLU A 280 7.02 -10.30 13.43
CA GLU A 280 6.78 -11.73 13.68
C GLU A 280 7.97 -12.60 13.26
N GLY A 281 8.58 -12.31 12.10
CA GLY A 281 9.79 -12.99 11.64
C GLY A 281 10.96 -12.83 12.62
N ALA A 282 11.20 -11.60 13.08
CA ALA A 282 12.22 -11.32 14.09
C ALA A 282 11.97 -12.07 15.40
N ILE A 283 10.72 -12.05 15.90
CA ILE A 283 10.34 -12.74 17.14
C ILE A 283 10.53 -14.26 17.02
N ARG A 284 10.19 -14.86 15.90
CA ARG A 284 10.43 -16.30 15.67
C ARG A 284 11.92 -16.66 15.73
N ALA A 285 12.79 -15.80 15.21
CA ALA A 285 14.23 -16.00 15.34
C ALA A 285 14.70 -15.79 16.78
N LEU A 286 14.23 -14.75 17.48
CA LEU A 286 14.52 -14.51 18.89
C LEU A 286 14.12 -15.73 19.74
N GLN A 287 12.94 -16.30 19.52
CA GLN A 287 12.47 -17.49 20.23
C GLN A 287 13.35 -18.71 20.00
N ALA A 288 13.90 -18.89 18.81
CA ALA A 288 14.84 -19.96 18.50
C ALA A 288 16.16 -19.86 19.29
N PHE A 289 16.50 -18.64 19.76
CA PHE A 289 17.65 -18.40 20.63
C PHE A 289 17.28 -18.27 22.13
N GLY A 290 16.01 -18.49 22.48
CA GLY A 290 15.53 -18.48 23.87
C GLY A 290 15.05 -17.11 24.39
N TYR A 291 15.02 -16.08 23.52
CA TYR A 291 14.44 -14.77 23.84
C TYR A 291 12.94 -14.72 23.53
N ASN A 292 12.23 -13.72 24.04
CA ASN A 292 10.83 -13.42 23.71
C ASN A 292 9.87 -14.63 23.73
N THR A 293 10.09 -15.58 24.63
CA THR A 293 9.25 -16.80 24.71
C THR A 293 7.89 -16.56 25.35
N GLY A 294 7.71 -15.42 26.03
CA GLY A 294 6.54 -15.14 26.86
C GLY A 294 6.62 -15.73 28.27
N ASP A 295 7.73 -16.39 28.62
CA ASP A 295 8.02 -16.82 29.99
C ASP A 295 8.58 -15.65 30.79
N GLU A 296 8.10 -15.44 32.02
CA GLU A 296 8.55 -14.37 32.92
C GLU A 296 10.06 -14.40 33.25
N THR A 297 10.70 -15.57 33.08
CA THR A 297 12.13 -15.77 33.33
C THR A 297 12.99 -15.55 32.09
N ALA A 298 12.39 -15.47 30.91
CA ALA A 298 13.11 -15.30 29.67
C ALA A 298 13.45 -13.81 29.42
N THR A 299 14.64 -13.55 28.87
CA THR A 299 15.01 -12.24 28.39
C THR A 299 14.12 -11.84 27.21
N THR A 300 13.52 -10.65 27.30
CA THR A 300 12.70 -10.10 26.22
C THR A 300 13.43 -8.92 25.59
N ILE A 301 13.77 -9.04 24.31
CA ILE A 301 14.30 -7.98 23.48
C ILE A 301 13.10 -7.23 22.89
N PRO A 302 12.96 -5.91 23.10
CA PRO A 302 11.82 -5.14 22.57
C PRO A 302 11.81 -5.17 21.05
N VAL A 303 10.66 -5.52 20.47
CA VAL A 303 10.40 -5.56 19.03
C VAL A 303 9.23 -4.62 18.74
N PHE A 304 9.39 -3.75 17.74
CA PHE A 304 8.37 -2.81 17.31
C PHE A 304 8.01 -3.01 15.84
N GLY A 305 6.73 -2.90 15.52
CA GLY A 305 6.18 -3.04 14.18
C GLY A 305 5.29 -1.88 13.78
N VAL A 306 4.59 -2.07 12.67
CA VAL A 306 3.53 -1.21 12.14
C VAL A 306 2.45 -2.12 11.56
N ASP A 307 1.22 -1.72 11.56
CA ASP A 307 -0.04 -2.22 11.02
C ASP A 307 -1.06 -2.53 12.12
N ALA A 308 -0.63 -2.89 13.32
CA ALA A 308 -1.45 -3.45 14.39
C ALA A 308 -2.29 -4.63 13.89
N SER A 309 -1.65 -5.53 13.16
CA SER A 309 -2.25 -6.74 12.64
C SER A 309 -2.79 -7.65 13.77
N PRO A 310 -3.74 -8.55 13.51
CA PRO A 310 -4.19 -9.49 14.53
C PRO A 310 -3.05 -10.29 15.17
N ALA A 311 -2.04 -10.69 14.39
CA ALA A 311 -0.86 -11.39 14.89
C ALA A 311 0.02 -10.47 15.77
N GLY A 312 0.26 -9.22 15.33
CA GLY A 312 1.01 -8.24 16.11
C GLY A 312 0.35 -7.93 17.46
N ARG A 313 -0.98 -7.71 17.47
CA ARG A 313 -1.74 -7.50 18.70
C ARG A 313 -1.66 -8.70 19.64
N GLN A 314 -1.73 -9.92 19.11
CA GLN A 314 -1.56 -11.13 19.90
C GLN A 314 -0.15 -11.22 20.50
N LEU A 315 0.89 -10.95 19.71
CA LEU A 315 2.28 -10.97 20.23
C LEU A 315 2.50 -9.91 21.32
N ILE A 316 1.86 -8.76 21.25
CA ILE A 316 1.88 -7.73 22.29
C ILE A 316 1.17 -8.25 23.56
N SER A 317 -0.02 -8.83 23.41
CA SER A 317 -0.77 -9.38 24.55
C SER A 317 -0.04 -10.53 25.25
N GLU A 318 0.80 -11.27 24.53
CA GLU A 318 1.66 -12.35 25.05
C GLU A 318 3.01 -11.84 25.60
N GLY A 319 3.26 -10.52 25.60
CA GLY A 319 4.52 -9.92 26.06
C GLY A 319 5.74 -10.26 25.17
N LYS A 320 5.52 -10.68 23.93
CA LYS A 320 6.56 -11.06 22.97
C LYS A 320 6.96 -9.92 22.04
N MET A 321 6.10 -8.92 21.89
CA MET A 321 6.28 -7.71 21.11
C MET A 321 6.01 -6.49 21.98
N ALA A 322 6.78 -5.43 21.85
CA ALA A 322 6.70 -4.26 22.73
C ALA A 322 5.67 -3.23 22.27
N GLY A 323 5.40 -3.11 20.96
CA GLY A 323 4.43 -2.17 20.44
C GLY A 323 4.31 -2.17 18.92
N THR A 324 3.25 -1.55 18.43
CA THR A 324 2.99 -1.37 17.01
C THR A 324 2.20 -0.09 16.76
N VAL A 325 2.34 0.46 15.56
CA VAL A 325 1.55 1.60 15.05
C VAL A 325 0.38 1.05 14.23
N VAL A 326 -0.82 1.55 14.48
CA VAL A 326 -2.02 1.17 13.74
C VAL A 326 -2.00 1.82 12.37
N GLN A 327 -2.11 1.01 11.30
CA GLN A 327 -2.50 1.45 9.97
C GLN A 327 -3.97 1.05 9.77
N ASP A 328 -4.87 2.04 9.66
CA ASP A 328 -6.32 1.79 9.66
C ASP A 328 -6.83 1.26 8.32
N ALA A 329 -6.82 -0.06 8.17
CA ALA A 329 -7.33 -0.73 6.98
C ALA A 329 -8.85 -0.54 6.76
N PRO A 330 -9.72 -0.62 7.78
CA PRO A 330 -11.13 -0.27 7.64
C PRO A 330 -11.35 1.18 7.21
N GLY A 331 -10.63 2.14 7.79
CA GLY A 331 -10.74 3.56 7.42
C GLY A 331 -10.32 3.82 5.98
N MET A 332 -9.25 3.16 5.52
CA MET A 332 -8.83 3.20 4.10
C MET A 332 -9.92 2.63 3.18
N ALA A 333 -10.44 1.48 3.50
CA ALA A 333 -11.52 0.84 2.73
C ALA A 333 -12.78 1.71 2.67
N HIS A 334 -13.16 2.30 3.79
CA HIS A 334 -14.33 3.19 3.87
C HIS A 334 -14.16 4.43 2.97
N CYS A 335 -13.00 5.08 2.99
CA CYS A 335 -12.70 6.20 2.11
C CYS A 335 -12.79 5.79 0.63
N ILE A 336 -12.18 4.66 0.25
CA ILE A 336 -12.26 4.13 -1.13
C ILE A 336 -13.71 3.84 -1.54
N SER A 337 -14.49 3.24 -0.63
CA SER A 337 -15.91 2.94 -0.87
C SER A 337 -16.76 4.21 -1.03
N LEU A 338 -16.48 5.28 -0.27
CA LEU A 338 -17.12 6.58 -0.43
C LEU A 338 -16.87 7.16 -1.83
N LEU A 339 -15.61 7.20 -2.28
CA LEU A 339 -15.25 7.66 -3.63
C LEU A 339 -15.93 6.82 -4.71
N THR A 340 -16.04 5.52 -4.49
CA THR A 340 -16.69 4.59 -5.42
C THR A 340 -18.20 4.85 -5.49
N SER A 341 -18.84 5.07 -4.35
CA SER A 341 -20.28 5.40 -4.26
C SER A 341 -20.57 6.73 -4.95
N ASN A 342 -19.72 7.74 -4.78
CA ASN A 342 -19.87 9.03 -5.45
C ASN A 342 -19.96 8.86 -6.97
N ILE A 343 -19.06 8.10 -7.57
CA ILE A 343 -19.07 7.85 -9.02
C ILE A 343 -20.30 7.03 -9.44
N SER A 344 -20.69 6.04 -8.66
CA SER A 344 -21.88 5.22 -8.95
C SER A 344 -23.17 6.02 -8.93
N GLU A 345 -23.22 7.08 -8.14
CA GLU A 345 -24.34 8.01 -8.00
C GLU A 345 -24.26 9.21 -8.94
N GLY A 346 -23.22 9.31 -9.77
CA GLY A 346 -23.00 10.42 -10.70
C GLY A 346 -22.58 11.73 -10.02
N LYS A 347 -22.00 11.65 -8.83
CA LYS A 347 -21.43 12.78 -8.08
C LYS A 347 -19.97 13.02 -8.47
N ASP A 348 -19.41 14.13 -8.00
CA ASP A 348 -17.98 14.38 -8.13
C ASP A 348 -17.18 13.38 -7.27
N LEU A 349 -16.00 12.96 -7.77
CA LEU A 349 -15.18 11.92 -7.14
C LEU A 349 -14.92 12.20 -5.66
N LEU A 350 -14.66 13.46 -5.29
CA LEU A 350 -14.27 13.87 -3.93
C LEU A 350 -15.44 14.38 -3.06
N ASP A 351 -16.69 14.23 -3.49
CA ASP A 351 -17.85 14.65 -2.70
C ASP A 351 -17.85 14.01 -1.29
N GLY A 352 -18.09 14.81 -0.25
CA GLY A 352 -18.19 14.32 1.14
C GLY A 352 -16.84 13.85 1.73
N THR A 353 -15.73 14.32 1.18
CA THR A 353 -14.38 13.96 1.66
C THR A 353 -13.70 15.08 2.44
N GLU A 354 -14.41 16.11 2.87
CA GLU A 354 -13.87 17.30 3.53
C GLU A 354 -13.19 16.99 4.86
N ASP A 355 -13.61 15.94 5.55
CA ASP A 355 -13.06 15.53 6.85
C ASP A 355 -11.74 14.72 6.72
N TYR A 356 -11.39 14.27 5.51
CA TYR A 356 -10.11 13.58 5.31
C TYR A 356 -8.97 14.58 5.16
N ALA A 357 -7.84 14.29 5.78
CA ALA A 357 -6.61 15.06 5.58
C ALA A 357 -6.12 15.01 4.12
N ARG A 358 -5.41 16.04 3.70
CA ARG A 358 -4.83 16.19 2.36
C ARG A 358 -3.32 16.33 2.45
N ASP A 359 -2.64 16.08 1.35
CA ASP A 359 -1.23 16.43 1.21
C ASP A 359 -1.08 17.96 1.08
N THR A 360 -1.11 18.66 2.21
CA THR A 360 -0.98 20.12 2.26
C THR A 360 0.42 20.59 1.93
N LYS A 361 1.44 19.75 2.10
CA LYS A 361 2.83 20.07 1.79
C LYS A 361 3.02 20.31 0.29
N ASN A 362 2.38 19.46 -0.51
CA ASN A 362 2.45 19.53 -1.97
C ASN A 362 1.18 20.15 -2.59
N ASN A 363 0.21 20.57 -1.77
CA ASN A 363 -1.07 21.16 -2.19
C ASN A 363 -1.88 20.22 -3.10
N LEU A 364 -1.95 18.92 -2.79
CA LEU A 364 -2.62 17.90 -3.58
C LEU A 364 -4.02 17.60 -3.01
N GLU A 365 -5.06 18.20 -3.59
CA GLU A 365 -6.46 18.02 -3.18
C GLU A 365 -6.97 16.58 -3.43
N HIS A 366 -6.45 15.91 -4.45
CA HIS A 366 -6.82 14.55 -4.83
C HIS A 366 -6.08 13.45 -4.04
N LYS A 367 -5.27 13.83 -3.04
CA LYS A 367 -4.50 12.91 -2.20
C LYS A 367 -5.04 12.92 -0.77
N LEU A 368 -5.78 11.88 -0.44
CA LEU A 368 -6.49 11.69 0.82
C LEU A 368 -5.67 10.85 1.78
N TYR A 369 -5.58 11.28 3.04
CA TYR A 369 -4.82 10.59 4.06
C TYR A 369 -5.70 10.01 5.15
N ILE A 370 -5.47 8.74 5.46
CA ILE A 370 -5.98 8.01 6.60
C ILE A 370 -4.92 8.10 7.70
N PRO A 371 -5.22 8.63 8.88
CA PRO A 371 -4.22 8.86 9.91
C PRO A 371 -3.72 7.54 10.52
N TYR A 372 -2.49 7.55 10.96
CA TYR A 372 -1.93 6.53 11.84
C TYR A 372 -2.28 6.82 13.31
N SER A 373 -2.15 5.80 14.15
CA SER A 373 -2.23 5.95 15.62
C SER A 373 -1.35 4.90 16.31
N VAL A 374 -0.99 5.14 17.57
CA VAL A 374 -0.31 4.12 18.39
C VAL A 374 -1.33 3.08 18.83
N TYR A 375 -0.97 1.81 18.75
CA TYR A 375 -1.81 0.74 19.29
C TYR A 375 -1.76 0.72 20.82
N GLU A 376 -2.90 0.89 21.45
CA GLU A 376 -3.06 0.73 22.89
C GLU A 376 -3.81 -0.57 23.17
N PRO A 377 -3.20 -1.55 23.88
CA PRO A 377 -3.91 -2.77 24.27
C PRO A 377 -5.14 -2.45 25.14
N GLU A 378 -6.23 -3.13 24.89
CA GLU A 378 -7.40 -3.06 25.78
C GLU A 378 -7.01 -3.55 27.19
N SER A 379 -7.30 -2.75 28.21
CA SER A 379 -6.97 -2.99 29.62
C SER A 379 -7.85 -4.10 30.25
#